data_5221bc02dcae2611fe05c0cfa5641caa
#
_entry.id   5221bc02dcae2611fe05c0cfa5641caa
#
_cell.length_a   1.000
_cell.length_b   1.000
_cell.length_c   1.000
_cell.angle_alpha   90.00
_cell.angle_beta   90.00
_cell.angle_gamma   90.00
#
_symmetry.space_group_name_H-M   'P 1'
#
loop_
_entity.id
_entity.type
_entity.pdbx_description
1 polymer ?
#
loop_
_entity_poly.entity_id
_entity_poly.type
_entity_poly.pdbx_seq_one_letter_code
_entity_poly.pdbx_strand_id
1 'polypeptide(L)'
;MRKLIIKVFMFLNIYILSYFPSFAETFIYSGGCFWCTEADMEKLPGVIDVTSGFTAGTTKNPKYIPGQWGDHREAALVEYNPKVITFKDLVVHVFKTIDYEDNNGQFCDRGRSYTPAIYYTDEEEKNIISIL
;
A
#
# COMPACT_ATOMS: atom_id res chain seq x y z
N MET A 1 -32.12 44.33 -1.62
CA MET A 1 -32.24 42.96 -1.05
C MET A 1 -32.00 41.86 -2.08
N ARG A 2 -32.59 41.91 -3.28
CA ARG A 2 -32.44 40.83 -4.31
C ARG A 2 -31.01 40.60 -4.82
N LYS A 3 -30.17 41.64 -4.93
CA LYS A 3 -28.76 41.53 -5.39
C LYS A 3 -27.80 40.93 -4.34
N LEU A 4 -28.12 41.04 -3.06
CA LEU A 4 -27.32 40.50 -1.97
C LEU A 4 -27.49 38.97 -1.84
N ILE A 5 -28.71 38.47 -2.05
CA ILE A 5 -29.05 37.06 -2.01
C ILE A 5 -28.35 36.30 -3.13
N ILE A 6 -28.24 36.85 -4.34
CA ILE A 6 -27.58 36.22 -5.48
C ILE A 6 -26.05 36.06 -5.23
N LYS A 7 -25.41 37.03 -4.60
CA LYS A 7 -23.99 36.95 -4.26
C LYS A 7 -23.69 35.91 -3.19
N VAL A 8 -24.56 35.77 -2.19
CA VAL A 8 -24.40 34.75 -1.13
C VAL A 8 -24.58 33.36 -1.71
N PHE A 9 -25.51 33.12 -2.64
CA PHE A 9 -25.69 31.84 -3.32
C PHE A 9 -24.51 31.46 -4.22
N MET A 10 -23.85 32.42 -4.86
CA MET A 10 -22.69 32.17 -5.71
C MET A 10 -21.46 31.80 -4.90
N PHE A 11 -21.26 32.34 -3.71
CA PHE A 11 -20.17 31.96 -2.82
C PHE A 11 -20.40 30.61 -2.15
N LEU A 12 -21.65 30.24 -1.87
CA LEU A 12 -21.97 28.94 -1.24
C LEU A 12 -21.71 27.74 -2.21
N ASN A 13 -21.92 27.95 -3.52
CA ASN A 13 -21.65 26.90 -4.53
C ASN A 13 -20.16 26.62 -4.76
N ILE A 14 -19.26 27.55 -4.50
CA ILE A 14 -17.81 27.34 -4.67
C ILE A 14 -17.24 26.46 -3.56
N TYR A 15 -17.83 26.47 -2.37
CA TYR A 15 -17.36 25.63 -1.25
C TYR A 15 -17.83 24.17 -1.31
N ILE A 16 -18.88 23.86 -2.07
CA ILE A 16 -19.40 22.48 -2.19
C ILE A 16 -18.60 21.63 -3.20
N LEU A 17 -17.83 22.25 -4.10
CA LEU A 17 -17.05 21.53 -5.12
C LEU A 17 -15.71 20.98 -4.63
N SER A 18 -15.32 21.18 -3.37
CA SER A 18 -14.00 20.80 -2.86
C SER A 18 -14.00 19.51 -2.01
N TYR A 19 -15.15 18.89 -1.77
CA TYR A 19 -15.26 17.63 -1.02
C TYR A 19 -15.63 16.46 -1.94
N PHE A 20 -14.79 16.13 -2.90
CA PHE A 20 -14.76 14.76 -3.38
C PHE A 20 -13.85 13.97 -2.43
N PRO A 21 -14.36 12.96 -1.72
CA PRO A 21 -13.48 12.06 -1.00
C PRO A 21 -12.47 11.51 -2.00
N SER A 22 -11.21 11.73 -1.76
CA SER A 22 -10.15 10.99 -2.45
C SER A 22 -10.34 9.55 -2.00
N PHE A 23 -10.86 8.69 -2.87
CA PHE A 23 -10.91 7.25 -2.59
C PHE A 23 -9.45 6.79 -2.57
N ALA A 24 -8.92 6.58 -1.37
CA ALA A 24 -7.67 5.88 -1.20
C ALA A 24 -7.90 4.42 -1.61
N GLU A 25 -6.95 3.87 -2.35
CA GLU A 25 -6.86 2.45 -2.63
C GLU A 25 -5.79 1.82 -1.75
N THR A 26 -5.79 0.50 -1.68
CA THR A 26 -4.84 -0.24 -0.85
C THR A 26 -4.01 -1.20 -1.68
N PHE A 27 -2.73 -1.34 -1.33
CA PHE A 27 -1.79 -2.26 -1.92
C PHE A 27 -1.07 -3.01 -0.80
N ILE A 28 -0.99 -4.34 -0.88
CA ILE A 28 -0.30 -5.15 0.12
C ILE A 28 0.84 -5.90 -0.55
N TYR A 29 2.03 -5.86 0.06
CA TYR A 29 3.17 -6.66 -0.37
C TYR A 29 4.07 -7.06 0.79
N SER A 30 4.84 -8.12 0.57
CA SER A 30 5.94 -8.56 1.42
C SER A 30 7.25 -8.34 0.67
N GLY A 31 8.17 -7.63 1.25
CA GLY A 31 9.44 -7.24 0.61
C GLY A 31 10.66 -7.39 1.54
N GLY A 32 10.63 -8.34 2.46
CA GLY A 32 11.63 -8.50 3.51
C GLY A 32 11.20 -7.82 4.81
N CYS A 33 12.12 -7.13 5.47
CA CYS A 33 11.82 -6.39 6.70
C CYS A 33 10.73 -5.35 6.49
N PHE A 34 9.61 -5.47 7.20
CA PHE A 34 8.45 -4.58 7.02
C PHE A 34 8.73 -3.12 7.40
N TRP A 35 9.66 -2.84 8.31
CA TRP A 35 10.08 -1.45 8.61
C TRP A 35 10.87 -0.83 7.45
N CYS A 36 11.63 -1.64 6.71
CA CYS A 36 12.34 -1.18 5.52
C CYS A 36 11.35 -0.88 4.39
N THR A 37 10.36 -1.76 4.18
CA THR A 37 9.32 -1.61 3.17
C THR A 37 8.40 -0.42 3.47
N GLU A 38 8.01 -0.21 4.74
CA GLU A 38 7.26 0.96 5.21
C GLU A 38 8.03 2.25 4.90
N ALA A 39 9.26 2.37 5.42
CA ALA A 39 10.09 3.56 5.23
C ALA A 39 10.44 3.87 3.77
N ASP A 40 10.42 2.87 2.88
CA ASP A 40 10.65 3.06 1.46
C ASP A 40 9.40 3.56 0.74
N MET A 41 8.25 2.94 0.98
CA MET A 41 6.97 3.30 0.36
C MET A 41 6.47 4.69 0.77
N GLU A 42 6.67 5.09 2.03
CA GLU A 42 6.30 6.42 2.54
C GLU A 42 6.93 7.58 1.77
N LYS A 43 8.03 7.35 1.06
CA LYS A 43 8.72 8.36 0.25
C LYS A 43 8.06 8.61 -1.10
N LEU A 44 7.15 7.74 -1.54
CA LEU A 44 6.56 7.83 -2.87
C LEU A 44 5.46 8.89 -2.92
N PRO A 45 5.50 9.82 -3.87
CA PRO A 45 4.40 10.75 -4.09
C PRO A 45 3.12 9.99 -4.41
N GLY A 46 2.05 10.28 -3.68
CA GLY A 46 0.76 9.61 -3.83
C GLY A 46 0.50 8.52 -2.80
N VAL A 47 1.51 8.02 -2.09
CA VAL A 47 1.33 7.20 -0.89
C VAL A 47 0.81 8.10 0.24
N ILE A 48 -0.23 7.67 0.92
CA ILE A 48 -0.93 8.40 1.98
C ILE A 48 -0.48 7.92 3.35
N ASP A 49 -0.42 6.59 3.53
CA ASP A 49 -0.03 5.94 4.76
C ASP A 49 0.54 4.55 4.47
N VAL A 50 1.42 4.06 5.33
CA VAL A 50 1.94 2.69 5.26
C VAL A 50 1.94 2.07 6.65
N THR A 51 1.34 0.89 6.76
CA THR A 51 1.27 0.16 8.02
C THR A 51 2.00 -1.18 7.93
N SER A 52 3.00 -1.38 8.78
CA SER A 52 3.69 -2.66 8.94
C SER A 52 2.82 -3.69 9.64
N GLY A 53 2.85 -4.95 9.18
CA GLY A 53 2.06 -6.02 9.76
C GLY A 53 2.45 -7.40 9.29
N PHE A 54 1.57 -8.37 9.55
CA PHE A 54 1.75 -9.77 9.20
C PHE A 54 0.62 -10.29 8.34
N THR A 55 0.95 -11.10 7.32
CA THR A 55 -0.06 -11.67 6.41
C THR A 55 0.32 -13.08 5.93
N ALA A 56 -0.63 -13.73 5.24
CA ALA A 56 -0.46 -15.01 4.55
C ALA A 56 0.04 -16.16 5.42
N GLY A 57 -0.26 -16.16 6.71
CA GLY A 57 -0.02 -17.24 7.64
C GLY A 57 -1.30 -17.79 8.25
N THR A 58 -1.17 -18.88 9.00
CA THR A 58 -2.29 -19.55 9.67
C THR A 58 -2.31 -19.34 11.19
N THR A 59 -1.21 -18.86 11.74
CA THR A 59 -1.09 -18.57 13.19
C THR A 59 -2.05 -17.45 13.57
N LYS A 60 -2.87 -17.72 14.60
CA LYS A 60 -3.83 -16.71 15.11
C LYS A 60 -3.11 -15.65 15.94
N ASN A 61 -3.49 -14.38 15.71
CA ASN A 61 -2.97 -13.23 16.45
C ASN A 61 -1.42 -13.17 16.47
N PRO A 62 -0.75 -13.13 15.30
CA PRO A 62 0.70 -13.05 15.25
C PRO A 62 1.18 -11.80 15.99
N LYS A 63 2.32 -11.92 16.69
CA LYS A 63 2.93 -10.81 17.43
C LYS A 63 4.39 -10.69 17.03
N TYR A 64 4.90 -9.47 17.08
CA TYR A 64 6.32 -9.20 16.89
C TYR A 64 7.14 -9.59 18.14
N ILE A 65 7.13 -10.89 18.42
CA ILE A 65 7.90 -11.54 19.47
C ILE A 65 8.51 -12.80 18.84
N PRO A 66 9.81 -13.11 19.03
CA PRO A 66 10.44 -14.28 18.46
C PRO A 66 9.62 -15.56 18.68
N GLY A 67 9.29 -16.26 17.58
CA GLY A 67 8.46 -17.47 17.59
C GLY A 67 6.95 -17.26 17.69
N GLN A 68 6.44 -16.03 17.76
CA GLN A 68 5.00 -15.74 17.85
C GLN A 68 4.35 -15.18 16.57
N TRP A 69 5.12 -14.88 15.52
CA TRP A 69 4.56 -14.54 14.20
C TRP A 69 4.26 -15.79 13.34
N GLY A 70 4.73 -16.96 13.77
CA GLY A 70 4.43 -18.26 13.16
C GLY A 70 4.89 -18.34 11.72
N ASP A 71 3.95 -18.72 10.84
CA ASP A 71 4.16 -18.92 9.41
C ASP A 71 3.82 -17.69 8.55
N HIS A 72 3.57 -16.53 9.18
CA HIS A 72 3.27 -15.30 8.48
C HIS A 72 4.50 -14.72 7.77
N ARG A 73 4.22 -13.91 6.72
CA ARG A 73 5.19 -12.96 6.16
C ARG A 73 5.05 -11.60 6.83
N GLU A 74 6.15 -10.91 6.99
CA GLU A 74 6.15 -9.47 7.22
C GLU A 74 5.63 -8.78 5.96
N ALA A 75 4.75 -7.80 6.12
CA ALA A 75 4.10 -7.11 5.00
C ALA A 75 3.86 -5.65 5.32
N ALA A 76 3.74 -4.85 4.27
CA ALA A 76 3.28 -3.48 4.32
C ALA A 76 1.89 -3.36 3.68
N LEU A 77 0.95 -2.73 4.38
CA LEU A 77 -0.30 -2.23 3.85
C LEU A 77 -0.09 -0.78 3.45
N VAL A 78 -0.15 -0.49 2.17
CA VAL A 78 0.04 0.84 1.58
C VAL A 78 -1.30 1.42 1.20
N GLU A 79 -1.66 2.56 1.77
CA GLU A 79 -2.80 3.37 1.33
C GLU A 79 -2.29 4.43 0.35
N TYR A 80 -2.89 4.55 -0.83
CA TYR A 80 -2.42 5.45 -1.87
C TYR A 80 -3.55 6.16 -2.63
N ASN A 81 -3.23 7.29 -3.23
CA ASN A 81 -4.11 8.03 -4.11
C ASN A 81 -3.90 7.57 -5.57
N PRO A 82 -4.85 6.82 -6.18
CA PRO A 82 -4.69 6.27 -7.53
C PRO A 82 -4.63 7.33 -8.64
N LYS A 83 -4.98 8.59 -8.33
CA LYS A 83 -4.82 9.71 -9.25
C LYS A 83 -3.39 10.26 -9.31
N VAL A 84 -2.53 9.88 -8.38
CA VAL A 84 -1.14 10.34 -8.27
C VAL A 84 -0.16 9.22 -8.55
N ILE A 85 -0.40 8.02 -8.02
CA ILE A 85 0.42 6.82 -8.24
C ILE A 85 -0.51 5.64 -8.51
N THR A 86 -0.21 4.82 -9.51
CA THR A 86 -1.04 3.68 -9.87
C THR A 86 -0.58 2.41 -9.16
N PHE A 87 -1.46 1.39 -9.08
CA PHE A 87 -1.09 0.04 -8.63
C PHE A 87 0.14 -0.49 -9.39
N LYS A 88 0.17 -0.30 -10.72
CA LYS A 88 1.30 -0.70 -11.55
C LYS A 88 2.60 -0.01 -11.14
N ASP A 89 2.58 1.29 -10.84
CA ASP A 89 3.77 2.03 -10.42
C ASP A 89 4.31 1.49 -9.08
N LEU A 90 3.41 1.15 -8.14
CA LEU A 90 3.77 0.52 -6.87
C LEU A 90 4.41 -0.84 -7.08
N VAL A 91 3.83 -1.71 -7.94
CA VAL A 91 4.40 -3.01 -8.27
C VAL A 91 5.78 -2.88 -8.92
N VAL A 92 5.93 -1.96 -9.89
CA VAL A 92 7.24 -1.67 -10.52
C VAL A 92 8.26 -1.18 -9.49
N HIS A 93 7.85 -0.37 -8.53
CA HIS A 93 8.73 0.07 -7.45
C HIS A 93 9.19 -1.10 -6.59
N VAL A 94 8.28 -1.99 -6.20
CA VAL A 94 8.63 -3.21 -5.44
C VAL A 94 9.68 -4.04 -6.17
N PHE A 95 9.50 -4.32 -7.47
CA PHE A 95 10.47 -5.09 -8.25
C PHE A 95 11.87 -4.45 -8.35
N LYS A 96 11.98 -3.14 -8.14
CA LYS A 96 13.27 -2.44 -8.11
C LYS A 96 13.96 -2.49 -6.74
N THR A 97 13.23 -2.82 -5.69
CA THR A 97 13.71 -2.72 -4.30
C THR A 97 13.88 -4.07 -3.62
N ILE A 98 13.41 -5.16 -4.24
CA ILE A 98 13.54 -6.54 -3.75
C ILE A 98 14.43 -7.38 -4.67
N ASP A 99 14.95 -8.47 -4.12
CA ASP A 99 15.47 -9.61 -4.89
C ASP A 99 14.33 -10.63 -5.09
N TYR A 100 13.65 -10.55 -6.23
CA TYR A 100 12.48 -11.40 -6.53
C TYR A 100 12.83 -12.84 -6.86
N GLU A 101 14.11 -13.16 -7.06
CA GLU A 101 14.59 -14.53 -7.28
C GLU A 101 14.93 -15.24 -5.97
N ASP A 102 15.04 -14.53 -4.85
CA ASP A 102 15.39 -15.10 -3.57
C ASP A 102 14.17 -15.65 -2.81
N ASN A 103 13.99 -16.96 -2.86
CA ASN A 103 12.91 -17.69 -2.18
C ASN A 103 13.16 -17.93 -0.68
N ASN A 104 14.29 -17.47 -0.13
CA ASN A 104 14.68 -17.75 1.25
C ASN A 104 14.73 -16.51 2.14
N GLY A 105 14.33 -15.36 1.64
CA GLY A 105 14.31 -14.10 2.37
C GLY A 105 14.66 -12.91 1.49
N GLN A 106 15.13 -11.83 2.10
CA GLN A 106 15.63 -10.65 1.41
C GLN A 106 16.92 -10.16 2.07
N PHE A 107 17.98 -10.06 1.29
CA PHE A 107 19.29 -9.59 1.73
C PHE A 107 19.80 -10.32 3.00
N CYS A 108 19.93 -9.61 4.12
CA CYS A 108 20.38 -10.16 5.40
C CYS A 108 19.28 -10.86 6.20
N ASP A 109 18.01 -10.60 5.87
CA ASP A 109 16.85 -11.17 6.57
C ASP A 109 16.45 -12.49 5.92
N ARG A 110 16.59 -13.58 6.67
CA ARG A 110 16.41 -14.93 6.15
C ARG A 110 15.22 -15.65 6.76
N GLY A 111 14.56 -16.46 5.96
CA GLY A 111 13.41 -17.28 6.36
C GLY A 111 12.10 -16.83 5.71
N ARG A 112 11.04 -17.64 5.91
CA ARG A 112 9.74 -17.44 5.27
C ARG A 112 9.14 -16.06 5.51
N SER A 113 9.31 -15.50 6.70
CA SER A 113 8.74 -14.20 7.06
C SER A 113 9.25 -13.06 6.16
N TYR A 114 10.41 -13.23 5.57
CA TYR A 114 11.07 -12.23 4.73
C TYR A 114 11.02 -12.56 3.23
N THR A 115 10.27 -13.61 2.84
CA THR A 115 10.13 -13.95 1.42
C THR A 115 9.21 -12.99 0.70
N PRO A 116 9.54 -12.55 -0.54
CA PRO A 116 8.75 -11.57 -1.26
C PRO A 116 7.39 -12.14 -1.71
N ALA A 117 6.39 -11.29 -1.75
CA ALA A 117 5.08 -11.57 -2.32
C ALA A 117 4.32 -10.27 -2.61
N ILE A 118 3.54 -10.26 -3.68
CA ILE A 118 2.58 -9.20 -3.99
C ILE A 118 1.18 -9.82 -3.91
N TYR A 119 0.26 -9.13 -3.25
CA TYR A 119 -1.11 -9.57 -3.08
C TYR A 119 -2.03 -8.74 -3.96
N TYR A 120 -2.99 -9.38 -4.59
CA TYR A 120 -3.96 -8.76 -5.47
C TYR A 120 -5.39 -9.05 -4.99
N THR A 121 -6.32 -8.16 -5.31
CA THR A 121 -7.71 -8.23 -4.89
C THR A 121 -8.66 -8.57 -6.04
N ASP A 122 -8.23 -8.33 -7.29
CA ASP A 122 -9.02 -8.59 -8.49
C ASP A 122 -8.17 -9.09 -9.68
N GLU A 123 -8.84 -9.41 -10.78
CA GLU A 123 -8.18 -9.93 -11.99
C GLU A 123 -7.39 -8.85 -12.76
N GLU A 124 -7.73 -7.57 -12.61
CA GLU A 124 -6.98 -6.47 -13.23
C GLU A 124 -5.61 -6.33 -12.59
N GLU A 125 -5.55 -6.28 -11.25
CA GLU A 125 -4.31 -6.25 -10.48
C GLU A 125 -3.44 -7.49 -10.76
N LYS A 126 -4.07 -8.67 -10.80
CA LYS A 126 -3.38 -9.93 -11.13
C LYS A 126 -2.75 -9.89 -12.54
N ASN A 127 -3.48 -9.36 -13.51
CA ASN A 127 -2.96 -9.20 -14.88
C ASN A 127 -1.78 -8.24 -14.92
N ILE A 128 -1.84 -7.11 -14.18
CA ILE A 128 -0.73 -6.15 -14.10
C ILE A 128 0.53 -6.84 -13.56
N ILE A 129 0.42 -7.61 -12.48
CA ILE A 129 1.57 -8.34 -11.91
C ILE A 129 2.13 -9.36 -12.90
N SER A 130 1.26 -10.03 -13.65
CA SER A 130 1.65 -11.14 -14.54
C SER A 130 2.41 -10.70 -15.80
N ILE A 131 2.32 -9.43 -16.19
CA ILE A 131 2.97 -8.87 -17.38
C ILE A 131 4.25 -8.09 -17.08
N LEU A 132 4.61 -7.95 -15.80
CA LEU A 132 5.83 -7.28 -15.34
C LEU A 132 6.93 -8.28 -15.03
#